data_70c4c9fc05156f89e18138c11a487405
#
_entry.id   70c4c9fc05156f89e18138c11a487405
#
_cell.length_a   1.000
_cell.length_b   1.000
_cell.length_c   1.000
_cell.angle_alpha   90.00
_cell.angle_beta   90.00
_cell.angle_gamma   90.00
#
_symmetry.space_group_name_H-M   'P 1'
#
loop_
_entity.id
_entity.type
_entity.pdbx_description
1 polymer ?
#
loop_
_entity_poly.entity_id
_entity_poly.type
_entity_poly.pdbx_seq_one_letter_code
_entity_poly.pdbx_strand_id
1 'polypeptide(L)'
;DIGTTKIVAMVGEKNQFNKIKVLGVGKSQSLGVHRGVVNNITQTIQSIKIAIDEAQAKSRIEIKDVAVGIAGQHIRSLQHSDYITRENPDEVINNDDIDKLIDQVYKLVMLPGEEIIHVLPQDFKVDGQSEIKEPIGMYGSRLEANFHIVVGQVSSIRNIGKCIKSSGLQMGDITLEPLASSDAVLSFEEKDAGVALIDIGGGTTDVAIFKDGIIKHTA
;
A
#
# COMPACT_ATOMS: atom_id res chain seq x y z
N ASP A 1 -7.90 0.29 9.43
CA ASP A 1 -7.13 1.49 9.78
C ASP A 1 -6.75 1.43 11.27
N ILE A 2 -5.47 1.55 11.57
CA ILE A 2 -4.92 1.55 12.94
C ILE A 2 -4.32 2.93 13.21
N GLY A 3 -5.21 3.92 13.38
CA GLY A 3 -4.83 5.31 13.55
C GLY A 3 -4.46 5.70 14.99
N THR A 4 -3.95 6.92 15.16
CA THR A 4 -3.54 7.47 16.47
C THR A 4 -4.71 7.73 17.40
N THR A 5 -5.86 8.17 16.87
CA THR A 5 -7.04 8.57 17.69
C THR A 5 -8.15 7.53 17.67
N LYS A 6 -8.23 6.77 16.59
CA LYS A 6 -9.27 5.74 16.36
C LYS A 6 -8.68 4.54 15.65
N ILE A 7 -9.26 3.37 15.91
CA ILE A 7 -9.10 2.17 15.09
C ILE A 7 -10.44 1.91 14.41
N VAL A 8 -10.40 1.65 13.11
CA VAL A 8 -11.60 1.41 12.29
C VAL A 8 -11.46 0.09 11.55
N ALA A 9 -12.46 -0.77 11.69
CA ALA A 9 -12.62 -1.98 10.90
C ALA A 9 -13.80 -1.79 9.95
N MET A 10 -13.62 -2.11 8.67
CA MET A 10 -14.67 -2.00 7.65
C MET A 10 -14.81 -3.33 6.92
N VAL A 11 -16.04 -3.79 6.79
CA VAL A 11 -16.40 -4.94 5.97
C VAL A 11 -17.10 -4.43 4.72
N GLY A 12 -16.59 -4.82 3.55
CA GLY A 12 -17.14 -4.42 2.27
C GLY A 12 -17.24 -5.57 1.29
N GLU A 13 -18.16 -5.46 0.35
CA GLU A 13 -18.34 -6.38 -0.76
C GLU A 13 -18.10 -5.64 -2.07
N LYS A 14 -17.27 -6.20 -2.95
CA LYS A 14 -16.97 -5.64 -4.26
C LYS A 14 -17.93 -6.23 -5.29
N ASN A 15 -18.68 -5.37 -5.97
CA ASN A 15 -19.61 -5.80 -7.02
C ASN A 15 -18.90 -5.99 -8.38
N GLN A 16 -19.64 -6.48 -9.37
CA GLN A 16 -19.14 -6.70 -10.74
C GLN A 16 -18.63 -5.44 -11.46
N PHE A 17 -18.95 -4.26 -10.96
CA PHE A 17 -18.49 -2.95 -11.49
C PHE A 17 -17.33 -2.38 -10.65
N ASN A 18 -16.66 -3.18 -9.84
CA ASN A 18 -15.59 -2.77 -8.93
C ASN A 18 -15.99 -1.75 -7.84
N LYS A 19 -17.30 -1.51 -7.64
CA LYS A 19 -17.78 -0.62 -6.57
C LYS A 19 -17.89 -1.39 -5.26
N ILE A 20 -17.42 -0.76 -4.19
CA ILE A 20 -17.46 -1.33 -2.84
C ILE A 20 -18.77 -0.92 -2.16
N LYS A 21 -19.52 -1.92 -1.71
CA LYS A 21 -20.68 -1.74 -0.82
C LYS A 21 -20.22 -2.02 0.61
N VAL A 22 -20.30 -1.03 1.49
CA VAL A 22 -19.98 -1.19 2.90
C VAL A 22 -21.10 -1.97 3.59
N LEU A 23 -20.75 -3.08 4.24
CA LEU A 23 -21.67 -3.98 4.95
C LEU A 23 -21.65 -3.74 6.46
N GLY A 24 -20.52 -3.32 7.01
CA GLY A 24 -20.38 -3.01 8.42
C GLY A 24 -19.14 -2.20 8.72
N VAL A 25 -19.24 -1.32 9.70
CA VAL A 25 -18.11 -0.51 10.20
C VAL A 25 -18.10 -0.58 11.70
N GLY A 26 -16.96 -0.96 12.27
CA GLY A 26 -16.68 -0.89 13.69
C GLY A 26 -15.62 0.16 13.97
N LYS A 27 -15.74 0.82 15.11
CA LYS A 27 -14.83 1.90 15.52
C LYS A 27 -14.54 1.83 17.01
N SER A 28 -13.28 1.98 17.39
CA SER A 28 -12.88 2.09 18.78
C SER A 28 -11.94 3.28 18.97
N GLN A 29 -11.80 3.74 20.21
CA GLN A 29 -10.75 4.66 20.59
C GLN A 29 -9.41 3.93 20.50
N SER A 30 -8.40 4.55 19.91
CA SER A 30 -7.03 4.03 19.87
C SER A 30 -6.30 4.40 21.16
N LEU A 31 -5.89 3.39 21.91
CA LEU A 31 -5.24 3.57 23.21
C LEU A 31 -3.75 3.22 23.21
N GLY A 32 -3.24 2.61 22.18
CA GLY A 32 -1.85 2.08 22.17
C GLY A 32 -1.03 2.55 20.96
N VAL A 33 -1.54 3.50 20.19
CA VAL A 33 -0.86 4.01 18.99
C VAL A 33 -0.55 5.48 19.16
N HIS A 34 0.68 5.88 18.84
CA HIS A 34 1.11 7.27 18.87
C HIS A 34 1.86 7.62 17.59
N ARG A 35 1.40 8.65 16.88
CA ARG A 35 1.97 9.10 15.59
C ARG A 35 2.17 7.94 14.61
N GLY A 36 1.16 7.10 14.44
CA GLY A 36 1.19 5.95 13.54
C GLY A 36 2.04 4.75 14.03
N VAL A 37 2.63 4.82 15.24
CA VAL A 37 3.47 3.74 15.79
C VAL A 37 2.80 3.08 16.97
N VAL A 38 2.80 1.73 17.01
CA VAL A 38 2.30 0.95 18.15
C VAL A 38 3.26 1.07 19.32
N ASN A 39 2.84 1.79 20.38
CA ASN A 39 3.60 1.98 21.62
C ASN A 39 3.19 1.00 22.73
N ASN A 40 1.95 0.52 22.68
CA ASN A 40 1.43 -0.43 23.66
C ASN A 40 0.64 -1.54 22.96
N ILE A 41 1.26 -2.70 22.84
CA ILE A 41 0.69 -3.88 22.16
C ILE A 41 -0.66 -4.28 22.77
N THR A 42 -0.73 -4.38 24.11
CA THR A 42 -1.94 -4.86 24.80
C THR A 42 -3.13 -3.93 24.58
N GLN A 43 -2.93 -2.63 24.73
CA GLN A 43 -3.99 -1.65 24.50
C GLN A 43 -4.42 -1.61 23.03
N THR A 44 -3.47 -1.71 22.10
CA THR A 44 -3.78 -1.77 20.66
C THR A 44 -4.62 -3.01 20.32
N ILE A 45 -4.27 -4.19 20.86
CA ILE A 45 -5.05 -5.42 20.69
C ILE A 45 -6.49 -5.23 21.19
N GLN A 46 -6.68 -4.64 22.38
CA GLN A 46 -8.01 -4.37 22.92
C GLN A 46 -8.83 -3.47 22.00
N SER A 47 -8.23 -2.38 21.52
CA SER A 47 -8.88 -1.45 20.60
C SER A 47 -9.24 -2.13 19.26
N ILE A 48 -8.34 -2.95 18.70
CA ILE A 48 -8.61 -3.72 17.49
C ILE A 48 -9.81 -4.65 17.69
N LYS A 49 -9.84 -5.42 18.78
CA LYS A 49 -10.93 -6.36 19.08
C LYS A 49 -12.28 -5.65 19.14
N ILE A 50 -12.38 -4.51 19.84
CA ILE A 50 -13.61 -3.74 19.94
C ILE A 50 -14.10 -3.30 18.54
N ALA A 51 -13.20 -2.78 17.69
CA ALA A 51 -13.56 -2.36 16.34
C ALA A 51 -13.99 -3.55 15.46
N ILE A 52 -13.30 -4.68 15.55
CA ILE A 52 -13.65 -5.91 14.80
C ILE A 52 -15.00 -6.48 15.26
N ASP A 53 -15.22 -6.60 16.56
CA ASP A 53 -16.48 -7.13 17.11
C ASP A 53 -17.69 -6.28 16.66
N GLU A 54 -17.54 -4.95 16.67
CA GLU A 54 -18.57 -4.03 16.18
C GLU A 54 -18.82 -4.18 14.68
N ALA A 55 -17.75 -4.31 13.87
CA ALA A 55 -17.87 -4.51 12.44
C ALA A 55 -18.56 -5.84 12.10
N GLN A 56 -18.21 -6.92 12.79
CA GLN A 56 -18.83 -8.24 12.66
C GLN A 56 -20.31 -8.21 13.05
N ALA A 57 -20.65 -7.56 14.16
CA ALA A 57 -22.03 -7.44 14.61
C ALA A 57 -22.92 -6.71 13.58
N LYS A 58 -22.40 -5.65 12.94
CA LYS A 58 -23.12 -4.88 11.92
C LYS A 58 -23.19 -5.58 10.57
N SER A 59 -22.10 -6.21 10.13
CA SER A 59 -22.06 -6.90 8.84
C SER A 59 -22.69 -8.30 8.88
N ARG A 60 -22.74 -8.93 10.05
CA ARG A 60 -23.08 -10.34 10.28
C ARG A 60 -22.10 -11.30 9.56
N ILE A 61 -20.86 -10.87 9.37
CA ILE A 61 -19.79 -11.64 8.72
C ILE A 61 -18.67 -11.83 9.74
N GLU A 62 -18.20 -13.08 9.89
CA GLU A 62 -17.00 -13.40 10.67
C GLU A 62 -15.75 -12.90 9.89
N ILE A 63 -14.95 -12.06 10.53
CA ILE A 63 -13.72 -11.51 9.94
C ILE A 63 -12.55 -12.40 10.36
N LYS A 64 -11.81 -12.95 9.39
CA LYS A 64 -10.62 -13.78 9.61
C LYS A 64 -9.37 -13.13 9.06
N ASP A 65 -9.46 -12.60 7.86
CA ASP A 65 -8.36 -11.97 7.14
C ASP A 65 -8.62 -10.47 7.02
N VAL A 66 -7.57 -9.67 7.19
CA VAL A 66 -7.65 -8.20 7.12
C VAL A 66 -6.51 -7.63 6.27
N ALA A 67 -6.84 -6.65 5.44
CA ALA A 67 -5.86 -5.72 4.89
C ALA A 67 -5.66 -4.58 5.90
N VAL A 68 -4.42 -4.13 6.09
CA VAL A 68 -4.06 -3.13 7.10
C VAL A 68 -3.40 -1.93 6.44
N GLY A 69 -3.95 -0.74 6.71
CA GLY A 69 -3.32 0.52 6.34
C GLY A 69 -2.15 0.84 7.27
N ILE A 70 -1.09 1.38 6.70
CA ILE A 70 0.05 1.90 7.47
C ILE A 70 0.40 3.30 6.99
N ALA A 71 0.74 4.17 7.94
CA ALA A 71 1.22 5.52 7.71
C ALA A 71 2.12 5.99 8.86
N GLY A 72 2.80 7.10 8.68
CA GLY A 72 3.57 7.75 9.72
C GLY A 72 5.08 7.72 9.51
N GLN A 73 5.81 8.32 10.45
CA GLN A 73 7.24 8.63 10.36
C GLN A 73 8.18 7.42 10.20
N HIS A 74 7.69 6.21 10.38
CA HIS A 74 8.44 4.96 10.18
C HIS A 74 8.40 4.47 8.73
N ILE A 75 7.71 5.21 7.86
CA ILE A 75 7.62 4.96 6.43
C ILE A 75 8.41 6.05 5.70
N ARG A 76 9.15 5.65 4.69
CA ARG A 76 9.84 6.56 3.77
C ARG A 76 9.74 6.06 2.35
N SER A 77 9.95 6.93 1.40
CA SER A 77 10.03 6.55 0.00
C SER A 77 11.40 6.84 -0.60
N LEU A 78 11.73 6.11 -1.65
CA LEU A 78 12.92 6.34 -2.46
C LEU A 78 12.61 6.06 -3.94
N GLN A 79 13.39 6.67 -4.81
CA GLN A 79 13.37 6.42 -6.25
C GLN A 79 14.46 5.41 -6.61
N HIS A 80 14.13 4.49 -7.50
CA HIS A 80 15.06 3.48 -8.00
C HIS A 80 14.79 3.20 -9.46
N SER A 81 15.84 2.91 -10.24
CA SER A 81 15.71 2.47 -11.63
C SER A 81 16.37 1.12 -11.76
N ASP A 82 15.70 0.20 -12.41
CA ASP A 82 16.24 -1.14 -12.66
C ASP A 82 15.81 -1.64 -14.04
N TYR A 83 16.41 -2.75 -14.50
CA TYR A 83 16.11 -3.33 -15.79
C TYR A 83 16.26 -4.84 -15.80
N ILE A 84 15.60 -5.47 -16.75
CA ILE A 84 15.83 -6.86 -17.13
C ILE A 84 16.23 -6.92 -18.61
N THR A 85 17.08 -7.91 -18.94
CA THR A 85 17.29 -8.34 -20.33
C THR A 85 16.42 -9.55 -20.58
N ARG A 86 15.58 -9.47 -21.60
CA ARG A 86 14.61 -10.52 -21.93
C ARG A 86 15.30 -11.66 -22.67
N GLU A 87 14.92 -12.89 -22.35
CA GLU A 87 15.48 -14.08 -23.00
C GLU A 87 14.98 -14.22 -24.45
N ASN A 88 13.70 -13.84 -24.69
CA ASN A 88 13.04 -13.98 -25.99
C ASN A 88 12.64 -12.58 -26.53
N PRO A 89 13.55 -11.84 -27.18
CA PRO A 89 13.24 -10.53 -27.72
C PRO A 89 12.26 -10.56 -28.92
N ASP A 90 12.08 -11.72 -29.56
CA ASP A 90 11.14 -11.92 -30.66
C ASP A 90 9.68 -12.10 -30.19
N GLU A 91 9.46 -12.21 -28.89
CA GLU A 91 8.12 -12.20 -28.28
C GLU A 91 7.81 -10.80 -27.76
N VAL A 92 6.52 -10.47 -27.68
CA VAL A 92 6.10 -9.20 -27.09
C VAL A 92 6.27 -9.22 -25.56
N ILE A 93 6.51 -8.05 -24.98
CA ILE A 93 6.54 -7.83 -23.53
C ILE A 93 5.16 -8.20 -22.95
N ASN A 94 5.16 -8.92 -21.86
CA ASN A 94 3.96 -9.38 -21.16
C ASN A 94 4.04 -9.08 -19.65
N ASN A 95 3.02 -9.47 -18.89
CA ASN A 95 2.98 -9.26 -17.44
C ASN A 95 4.11 -9.97 -16.71
N ASP A 96 4.51 -11.16 -17.14
CA ASP A 96 5.59 -11.92 -16.49
C ASP A 96 6.94 -11.18 -16.57
N ASP A 97 7.19 -10.42 -17.64
CA ASP A 97 8.39 -9.59 -17.76
C ASP A 97 8.36 -8.44 -16.75
N ILE A 98 7.20 -7.79 -16.58
CA ILE A 98 7.01 -6.72 -15.59
C ILE A 98 7.15 -7.28 -14.18
N ASP A 99 6.51 -8.41 -13.89
CA ASP A 99 6.56 -9.06 -12.58
C ASP A 99 8.00 -9.47 -12.23
N LYS A 100 8.78 -10.02 -13.18
CA LYS A 100 10.20 -10.32 -12.99
C LYS A 100 11.02 -9.08 -12.61
N LEU A 101 10.75 -7.96 -13.28
CA LEU A 101 11.44 -6.70 -12.99
C LEU A 101 11.06 -6.16 -11.60
N ILE A 102 9.78 -6.22 -11.23
CA ILE A 102 9.30 -5.86 -9.89
C ILE A 102 9.91 -6.77 -8.82
N ASP A 103 9.91 -8.09 -9.03
CA ASP A 103 10.48 -9.08 -8.12
C ASP A 103 11.99 -8.86 -7.90
N GLN A 104 12.71 -8.40 -8.92
CA GLN A 104 14.12 -8.04 -8.80
C GLN A 104 14.31 -6.85 -7.85
N VAL A 105 13.46 -5.83 -7.96
CA VAL A 105 13.49 -4.65 -7.08
C VAL A 105 13.13 -5.02 -5.64
N TYR A 106 12.19 -5.95 -5.41
CA TYR A 106 11.91 -6.45 -4.05
C TYR A 106 13.09 -7.15 -3.37
N LYS A 107 14.08 -7.61 -4.14
CA LYS A 107 15.29 -8.26 -3.61
C LYS A 107 16.42 -7.28 -3.26
N LEU A 108 16.21 -5.99 -3.46
CA LEU A 108 17.20 -4.97 -3.10
C LEU A 108 17.51 -5.02 -1.60
N VAL A 109 18.78 -4.87 -1.30
CA VAL A 109 19.25 -4.82 0.09
C VAL A 109 18.94 -3.44 0.66
N MET A 110 18.05 -3.40 1.65
CA MET A 110 17.70 -2.19 2.39
C MET A 110 18.65 -1.98 3.57
N LEU A 111 18.55 -0.81 4.20
CA LEU A 111 19.30 -0.55 5.44
C LEU A 111 18.86 -1.53 6.54
N PRO A 112 19.76 -1.86 7.51
CA PRO A 112 19.40 -2.73 8.61
C PRO A 112 18.15 -2.24 9.35
N GLY A 113 17.16 -3.14 9.48
CA GLY A 113 15.88 -2.82 10.14
C GLY A 113 14.81 -2.22 9.23
N GLU A 114 15.05 -2.16 7.92
CA GLU A 114 14.09 -1.72 6.91
C GLU A 114 13.68 -2.85 5.97
N GLU A 115 12.46 -2.79 5.48
CA GLU A 115 11.94 -3.69 4.44
C GLU A 115 11.10 -2.93 3.42
N ILE A 116 11.07 -3.44 2.19
CA ILE A 116 10.24 -2.88 1.11
C ILE A 116 8.80 -3.30 1.34
N ILE A 117 7.89 -2.32 1.33
CA ILE A 117 6.45 -2.52 1.45
C ILE A 117 5.80 -2.52 0.07
N HIS A 118 6.13 -1.51 -0.74
CA HIS A 118 5.61 -1.37 -2.10
C HIS A 118 6.71 -1.05 -3.09
N VAL A 119 6.61 -1.65 -4.28
CA VAL A 119 7.39 -1.32 -5.48
C VAL A 119 6.39 -0.85 -6.54
N LEU A 120 6.38 0.44 -6.83
CA LEU A 120 5.38 1.06 -7.71
C LEU A 120 6.08 1.56 -8.98
N PRO A 121 5.87 0.90 -10.15
CA PRO A 121 6.41 1.38 -11.41
C PRO A 121 5.86 2.76 -11.73
N GLN A 122 6.71 3.64 -12.27
CA GLN A 122 6.36 5.00 -12.65
C GLN A 122 6.31 5.18 -14.17
N ASP A 123 7.37 4.83 -14.84
CA ASP A 123 7.50 4.86 -16.29
C ASP A 123 8.46 3.74 -16.72
N PHE A 124 8.32 3.33 -17.97
CA PHE A 124 9.13 2.28 -18.57
C PHE A 124 9.99 2.83 -19.70
N LYS A 125 11.07 2.08 -19.98
CA LYS A 125 11.89 2.23 -21.17
C LYS A 125 12.02 0.88 -21.86
N VAL A 126 11.91 0.86 -23.17
CA VAL A 126 12.13 -0.33 -23.99
C VAL A 126 13.23 -0.03 -25.01
N ASP A 127 14.34 -0.77 -24.96
CA ASP A 127 15.51 -0.59 -25.82
C ASP A 127 16.00 0.87 -25.93
N GLY A 128 15.93 1.62 -24.81
CA GLY A 128 16.34 3.01 -24.70
C GLY A 128 15.25 4.05 -25.05
N GLN A 129 14.10 3.65 -25.57
CA GLN A 129 12.95 4.53 -25.77
C GLN A 129 12.26 4.79 -24.42
N SER A 130 12.26 6.03 -23.96
CA SER A 130 11.71 6.50 -22.67
C SER A 130 10.23 6.87 -22.75
N GLU A 131 9.65 7.18 -21.56
CA GLU A 131 8.30 7.71 -21.40
C GLU A 131 7.18 6.75 -21.86
N ILE A 132 7.44 5.44 -21.77
CA ILE A 132 6.45 4.41 -22.07
C ILE A 132 5.61 4.17 -20.81
N LYS A 133 4.31 4.45 -20.88
CA LYS A 133 3.35 4.19 -19.78
C LYS A 133 2.94 2.71 -19.74
N GLU A 134 2.78 2.08 -20.90
CA GLU A 134 2.29 0.70 -21.05
C GLU A 134 3.20 -0.06 -22.02
N PRO A 135 4.16 -0.88 -21.51
CA PRO A 135 5.09 -1.61 -22.38
C PRO A 135 4.54 -2.93 -22.90
N ILE A 136 3.39 -3.42 -22.36
CA ILE A 136 2.78 -4.69 -22.76
C ILE A 136 2.41 -4.66 -24.24
N GLY A 137 2.78 -5.71 -24.98
CA GLY A 137 2.55 -5.82 -26.40
C GLY A 137 3.64 -5.21 -27.28
N MET A 138 4.63 -4.52 -26.72
CA MET A 138 5.79 -4.01 -27.47
C MET A 138 6.86 -5.10 -27.62
N TYR A 139 7.62 -5.05 -28.71
CA TYR A 139 8.86 -5.81 -28.84
C TYR A 139 10.02 -5.07 -28.20
N GLY A 140 10.97 -5.80 -27.67
CA GLY A 140 12.19 -5.22 -27.11
C GLY A 140 13.03 -6.24 -26.36
N SER A 141 14.33 -6.02 -26.36
CA SER A 141 15.31 -6.89 -25.68
C SER A 141 15.55 -6.47 -24.23
N ARG A 142 15.44 -5.19 -23.94
CA ARG A 142 15.70 -4.62 -22.62
C ARG A 142 14.47 -3.83 -22.14
N LEU A 143 13.94 -4.27 -21.00
CA LEU A 143 12.87 -3.56 -20.30
C LEU A 143 13.44 -2.93 -19.04
N GLU A 144 13.36 -1.59 -18.95
CA GLU A 144 13.74 -0.80 -17.78
C GLU A 144 12.51 -0.13 -17.19
N ALA A 145 12.54 0.14 -15.90
CA ALA A 145 11.52 0.99 -15.26
C ALA A 145 12.13 1.85 -14.16
N ASN A 146 11.50 3.00 -13.94
CA ASN A 146 11.68 3.81 -12.75
C ASN A 146 10.62 3.40 -11.72
N PHE A 147 11.03 3.28 -10.47
CA PHE A 147 10.18 2.83 -9.38
C PHE A 147 10.12 3.84 -8.25
N HIS A 148 8.92 4.05 -7.73
CA HIS A 148 8.72 4.61 -6.42
C HIS A 148 8.63 3.46 -5.42
N ILE A 149 9.61 3.36 -4.53
CA ILE A 149 9.69 2.30 -3.53
C ILE A 149 9.29 2.85 -2.18
N VAL A 150 8.36 2.20 -1.52
CA VAL A 150 7.96 2.50 -0.15
C VAL A 150 8.63 1.51 0.79
N VAL A 151 9.31 2.04 1.79
CA VAL A 151 10.10 1.29 2.76
C VAL A 151 9.59 1.57 4.17
N GLY A 152 9.48 0.55 4.99
CA GLY A 152 9.05 0.67 6.37
C GLY A 152 10.04 0.03 7.35
N GLN A 153 9.96 0.46 8.62
CA GLN A 153 10.73 -0.17 9.69
C GLN A 153 10.14 -1.55 10.04
N VAL A 154 10.95 -2.59 9.94
CA VAL A 154 10.59 -3.99 10.23
C VAL A 154 9.94 -4.14 11.62
N SER A 155 10.49 -3.45 12.64
CA SER A 155 9.96 -3.51 14.01
C SER A 155 8.52 -2.99 14.09
N SER A 156 8.21 -1.88 13.40
CA SER A 156 6.87 -1.29 13.38
C SER A 156 5.87 -2.21 12.68
N ILE A 157 6.23 -2.74 11.52
CA ILE A 157 5.40 -3.68 10.75
C ILE A 157 5.12 -4.96 11.57
N ARG A 158 6.16 -5.52 12.20
CA ARG A 158 6.02 -6.72 13.06
C ARG A 158 5.15 -6.47 14.28
N ASN A 159 5.21 -5.27 14.89
CA ASN A 159 4.33 -4.91 16.01
C ASN A 159 2.87 -4.85 15.58
N ILE A 160 2.57 -4.26 14.42
CA ILE A 160 1.23 -4.27 13.83
C ILE A 160 0.77 -5.72 13.58
N GLY A 161 1.58 -6.53 12.89
CA GLY A 161 1.27 -7.94 12.62
C GLY A 161 1.03 -8.75 13.90
N LYS A 162 1.81 -8.49 14.98
CA LYS A 162 1.60 -9.10 16.29
C LYS A 162 0.25 -8.69 16.90
N CYS A 163 -0.14 -7.42 16.79
CA CYS A 163 -1.43 -6.96 17.29
C CYS A 163 -2.59 -7.64 16.55
N ILE A 164 -2.53 -7.71 15.22
CA ILE A 164 -3.52 -8.39 14.37
C ILE A 164 -3.64 -9.87 14.75
N LYS A 165 -2.51 -10.59 14.74
CA LYS A 165 -2.49 -12.04 15.08
C LYS A 165 -3.01 -12.31 16.49
N SER A 166 -2.64 -11.49 17.48
CA SER A 166 -3.10 -11.63 18.87
C SER A 166 -4.55 -11.20 19.07
N SER A 167 -5.15 -10.54 18.08
CA SER A 167 -6.59 -10.25 18.03
C SER A 167 -7.40 -11.40 17.42
N GLY A 168 -6.75 -12.50 16.99
CA GLY A 168 -7.39 -13.66 16.38
C GLY A 168 -7.57 -13.54 14.87
N LEU A 169 -6.87 -12.61 14.24
CA LEU A 169 -6.98 -12.30 12.81
C LEU A 169 -5.70 -12.70 12.07
N GLN A 170 -5.80 -12.89 10.76
CA GLN A 170 -4.67 -13.02 9.85
C GLN A 170 -4.48 -11.71 9.10
N MET A 171 -3.24 -11.25 9.00
CA MET A 171 -2.87 -10.09 8.19
C MET A 171 -2.59 -10.59 6.77
N GLY A 172 -3.45 -10.23 5.82
CA GLY A 172 -3.28 -10.50 4.40
C GLY A 172 -2.31 -9.50 3.78
N ASP A 173 -2.78 -8.29 3.56
CA ASP A 173 -2.01 -7.25 2.90
C ASP A 173 -1.70 -6.05 3.80
N ILE A 174 -0.58 -5.41 3.53
CA ILE A 174 -0.23 -4.09 4.08
C ILE A 174 -0.28 -3.08 2.95
N THR A 175 -0.99 -1.98 3.16
CA THR A 175 -1.12 -0.91 2.17
C THR A 175 -0.76 0.43 2.79
N LEU A 176 0.03 1.23 2.07
CA LEU A 176 0.29 2.61 2.46
C LEU A 176 -1.04 3.40 2.45
N GLU A 177 -1.39 4.04 3.55
CA GLU A 177 -2.69 4.74 3.70
C GLU A 177 -2.94 5.80 2.62
N PRO A 178 -1.99 6.68 2.24
CA PRO A 178 -2.19 7.60 1.13
C PRO A 178 -2.54 6.95 -0.22
N LEU A 179 -2.07 5.72 -0.48
CA LEU A 179 -2.48 4.98 -1.69
C LEU A 179 -3.94 4.56 -1.59
N ALA A 180 -4.33 3.94 -0.48
CA ALA A 180 -5.71 3.53 -0.25
C ALA A 180 -6.69 4.73 -0.25
N SER A 181 -6.31 5.83 0.40
CA SER A 181 -7.08 7.08 0.40
C SER A 181 -7.23 7.65 -1.02
N SER A 182 -6.15 7.60 -1.82
CA SER A 182 -6.18 8.09 -3.20
C SER A 182 -7.17 7.32 -4.09
N ASP A 183 -7.26 6.00 -3.90
CA ASP A 183 -8.18 5.15 -4.66
C ASP A 183 -9.66 5.38 -4.25
N ALA A 184 -9.88 5.85 -3.03
CA ALA A 184 -11.21 6.13 -2.52
C ALA A 184 -11.75 7.52 -2.93
N VAL A 185 -10.86 8.52 -3.10
CA VAL A 185 -11.30 9.93 -3.22
C VAL A 185 -10.84 10.64 -4.49
N LEU A 186 -9.84 10.13 -5.21
CA LEU A 186 -9.33 10.75 -6.43
C LEU A 186 -9.82 10.03 -7.67
N SER A 187 -10.20 10.80 -8.69
CA SER A 187 -10.47 10.27 -10.03
C SER A 187 -9.17 10.04 -10.81
N PHE A 188 -9.28 9.30 -11.92
CA PHE A 188 -8.15 9.10 -12.82
C PHE A 188 -7.67 10.45 -13.42
N GLU A 189 -8.60 11.30 -13.80
CA GLU A 189 -8.33 12.61 -14.41
C GLU A 189 -7.59 13.53 -13.45
N GLU A 190 -7.91 13.51 -12.16
CA GLU A 190 -7.20 14.27 -11.13
C GLU A 190 -5.77 13.75 -10.94
N LYS A 191 -5.58 12.41 -10.89
CA LYS A 191 -4.26 11.79 -10.81
C LYS A 191 -3.42 12.09 -12.06
N ASP A 192 -4.03 12.12 -13.25
CA ASP A 192 -3.35 12.41 -14.53
C ASP A 192 -2.95 13.89 -14.64
N ALA A 193 -3.86 14.81 -14.32
CA ALA A 193 -3.61 16.25 -14.37
C ALA A 193 -2.56 16.72 -13.35
N GLY A 194 -2.49 16.05 -12.22
CA GLY A 194 -1.61 16.37 -11.11
C GLY A 194 -2.36 16.85 -9.88
N VAL A 195 -2.23 16.12 -8.78
CA VAL A 195 -2.93 16.39 -7.53
C VAL A 195 -2.05 16.04 -6.32
N ALA A 196 -2.15 16.82 -5.26
CA ALA A 196 -1.62 16.51 -3.95
C ALA A 196 -2.76 16.08 -3.03
N LEU A 197 -2.70 14.84 -2.55
CA LEU A 197 -3.58 14.32 -1.52
C LEU A 197 -2.90 14.57 -0.16
N ILE A 198 -3.64 15.20 0.75
CA ILE A 198 -3.18 15.45 2.12
C ILE A 198 -4.17 14.79 3.07
N ASP A 199 -3.71 13.76 3.78
CA ASP A 199 -4.47 13.06 4.81
C ASP A 199 -4.06 13.58 6.18
N ILE A 200 -4.98 14.26 6.87
CA ILE A 200 -4.73 14.90 8.16
C ILE A 200 -5.34 14.03 9.26
N GLY A 201 -4.50 13.20 9.87
CA GLY A 201 -4.87 12.35 10.98
C GLY A 201 -4.79 13.02 12.35
N GLY A 202 -4.98 12.23 13.41
CA GLY A 202 -4.87 12.70 14.79
C GLY A 202 -3.42 12.80 15.32
N GLY A 203 -2.44 12.25 14.60
CA GLY A 203 -1.05 12.23 15.04
C GLY A 203 -0.03 12.24 13.91
N THR A 204 -0.49 12.07 12.69
CA THR A 204 0.29 12.15 11.44
C THR A 204 -0.44 13.03 10.44
N THR A 205 0.30 13.55 9.50
CA THR A 205 -0.21 14.14 8.26
C THR A 205 0.58 13.50 7.14
N ASP A 206 -0.11 12.79 6.27
CA ASP A 206 0.49 12.03 5.20
C ASP A 206 0.18 12.72 3.86
N VAL A 207 1.18 12.80 2.98
CA VAL A 207 1.08 13.47 1.68
C VAL A 207 1.39 12.49 0.57
N ALA A 208 0.56 12.48 -0.47
CA ALA A 208 0.85 11.78 -1.72
C ALA A 208 0.65 12.72 -2.91
N ILE A 209 1.63 12.80 -3.79
CA ILE A 209 1.58 13.60 -5.01
C ILE A 209 1.47 12.69 -6.21
N PHE A 210 0.44 12.90 -7.02
CA PHE A 210 0.19 12.19 -8.27
C PHE A 210 0.36 13.13 -9.44
N LYS A 211 0.85 12.61 -10.56
CA LYS A 211 0.89 13.25 -11.88
C LYS A 211 1.06 12.17 -12.95
N ASP A 212 0.47 12.39 -14.12
CA ASP A 212 0.46 11.42 -15.22
C ASP A 212 -0.17 10.07 -14.86
N GLY A 213 -1.11 10.06 -13.90
CA GLY A 213 -1.79 8.88 -13.39
C GLY A 213 -1.00 8.08 -12.35
N ILE A 214 0.25 8.45 -12.03
CA ILE A 214 1.15 7.72 -11.15
C ILE A 214 1.59 8.53 -9.93
N ILE A 215 1.96 7.83 -8.85
CA ILE A 215 2.47 8.47 -7.65
C ILE A 215 3.90 8.95 -7.89
N LYS A 216 4.17 10.22 -7.58
CA LYS A 216 5.51 10.83 -7.75
C LYS A 216 6.23 10.99 -6.41
N HIS A 217 5.50 11.18 -5.31
CA HIS A 217 6.07 11.40 -3.99
C HIS A 217 5.11 11.00 -2.88
N THR A 218 5.66 10.48 -1.77
CA THR A 218 4.96 10.24 -0.50
C THR A 218 5.80 10.76 0.66
N ALA A 219 5.17 11.38 1.63
CA ALA A 219 5.80 11.93 2.83
C ALA A 219 4.83 11.87 4.03
#